data_6c591bf76af2cbaa7f0fba1941bfad09
#
_entry.id   6c591bf76af2cbaa7f0fba1941bfad09
#
_cell.length_a   1.000
_cell.length_b   1.000
_cell.length_c   1.000
_cell.angle_alpha   90.00
_cell.angle_beta   90.00
_cell.angle_gamma   90.00
#
_symmetry.space_group_name_H-M   'P 1'
#
loop_
_entity.id
_entity.type
_entity.pdbx_description
1 polymer ?
#
loop_
_entity_poly.entity_id
_entity_poly.type
_entity_poly.pdbx_seq_one_letter_code
_entity_poly.pdbx_strand_id
1 'polypeptide(L)'
;MFKKKLAITNKLGLHARAASVFVKTASAFASTIYVSNSETEANGKSIMSMMLLQASCGSEIDICIEGEDEIEAMTAIEALVNNKFGESE
;
A
#
# COMPACT_ATOMS: atom_id res chain seq x y z
N MET A 1 16.10 3.39 4.22
CA MET A 1 14.94 2.49 4.14
C MET A 1 13.94 2.82 5.23
N PHE A 2 12.70 3.02 4.86
CA PHE A 2 11.65 3.40 5.79
C PHE A 2 10.59 2.30 5.79
N LYS A 3 10.29 1.75 6.97
CA LYS A 3 9.31 0.67 7.10
C LYS A 3 8.21 1.06 8.07
N LYS A 4 6.98 0.70 7.73
CA LYS A 4 5.83 0.85 8.63
C LYS A 4 4.85 -0.29 8.43
N LYS A 5 4.18 -0.66 9.51
CA LYS A 5 3.09 -1.62 9.47
C LYS A 5 1.76 -0.85 9.51
N LEU A 6 0.90 -1.11 8.55
CA LEU A 6 -0.39 -0.42 8.45
C LEU A 6 -1.52 -1.44 8.44
N ALA A 7 -2.65 -1.06 9.01
CA ALA A 7 -3.85 -1.91 9.03
C ALA A 7 -4.75 -1.54 7.86
N ILE A 8 -5.31 -2.55 7.21
CA ILE A 8 -6.32 -2.37 6.17
C ILE A 8 -7.66 -2.21 6.87
N THR A 9 -8.28 -1.05 6.71
CA THR A 9 -9.51 -0.70 7.45
C THR A 9 -10.75 -0.56 6.57
N ASN A 10 -10.58 -0.56 5.24
CA ASN A 10 -11.73 -0.51 4.35
C ASN A 10 -12.39 -1.88 4.26
N LYS A 11 -13.71 -1.88 4.12
CA LYS A 11 -14.51 -3.10 4.17
C LYS A 11 -14.09 -4.15 3.15
N LEU A 12 -13.81 -3.73 1.93
CA LEU A 12 -13.48 -4.64 0.81
C LEU A 12 -12.01 -5.05 0.78
N GLY A 13 -11.18 -4.45 1.64
CA GLY A 13 -9.75 -4.74 1.62
C GLY A 13 -9.05 -4.23 0.37
N LEU A 14 -7.95 -4.87 0.03
CA LEU A 14 -7.12 -4.45 -1.11
C LEU A 14 -7.62 -5.08 -2.41
N HIS A 15 -8.85 -4.73 -2.80
CA HIS A 15 -9.45 -5.17 -4.05
C HIS A 15 -8.90 -4.37 -5.24
N ALA A 16 -9.35 -4.68 -6.47
CA ALA A 16 -8.78 -4.11 -7.68
C ALA A 16 -8.74 -2.57 -7.68
N ARG A 17 -9.84 -1.93 -7.27
CA ARG A 17 -9.89 -0.47 -7.22
C ARG A 17 -8.91 0.10 -6.20
N ALA A 18 -8.87 -0.48 -4.99
CA ALA A 18 -7.96 -0.04 -3.94
C ALA A 18 -6.50 -0.23 -4.38
N ALA A 19 -6.20 -1.36 -5.01
CA ALA A 19 -4.85 -1.62 -5.52
C ALA A 19 -4.47 -0.60 -6.59
N SER A 20 -5.41 -0.24 -7.46
CA SER A 20 -5.19 0.75 -8.51
C SER A 20 -4.88 2.12 -7.92
N VAL A 21 -5.66 2.54 -6.92
CA VAL A 21 -5.43 3.83 -6.23
C VAL A 21 -4.08 3.82 -5.53
N PHE A 22 -3.74 2.71 -4.87
CA PHE A 22 -2.45 2.58 -4.21
C PHE A 22 -1.30 2.73 -5.21
N VAL A 23 -1.35 2.01 -6.32
CA VAL A 23 -0.31 2.03 -7.34
C VAL A 23 -0.17 3.43 -7.94
N LYS A 24 -1.28 4.10 -8.18
CA LYS A 24 -1.26 5.46 -8.72
C LYS A 24 -0.54 6.41 -7.76
N THR A 25 -0.84 6.30 -6.47
CA THR A 25 -0.17 7.12 -5.45
C THR A 25 1.32 6.77 -5.37
N ALA A 26 1.64 5.48 -5.31
CA ALA A 26 3.03 5.02 -5.22
C ALA A 26 3.85 5.44 -6.43
N SER A 27 3.26 5.42 -7.61
CA SER A 27 3.96 5.74 -8.87
C SER A 27 4.33 7.21 -9.00
N ALA A 28 3.78 8.08 -8.15
CA ALA A 28 4.15 9.49 -8.14
C ALA A 28 5.51 9.73 -7.50
N PHE A 29 6.07 8.73 -6.82
CA PHE A 29 7.34 8.86 -6.10
C PHE A 29 8.44 8.08 -6.81
N ALA A 30 9.67 8.58 -6.68
CA ALA A 30 10.83 7.93 -7.30
C ALA A 30 11.31 6.71 -6.49
N SER A 31 11.03 6.68 -5.20
CA SER A 31 11.46 5.59 -4.33
C SER A 31 10.88 4.25 -4.76
N THR A 32 11.60 3.16 -4.45
CA THR A 32 11.05 1.82 -4.57
C THR A 32 10.11 1.56 -3.40
N ILE A 33 8.99 0.94 -3.70
CA ILE A 33 7.95 0.70 -2.70
C ILE A 33 7.56 -0.78 -2.75
N TYR A 34 7.74 -1.47 -1.63
CA TYR A 34 7.35 -2.86 -1.48
C TYR A 34 6.31 -2.98 -0.39
N VAL A 35 5.36 -3.86 -0.60
CA VAL A 35 4.30 -4.14 0.35
C VAL A 35 4.27 -5.64 0.59
N SER A 36 4.27 -6.04 1.85
CA SER A 36 4.29 -7.46 2.17
C SER A 36 3.33 -7.80 3.29
N ASN A 37 2.94 -9.06 3.31
CA ASN A 37 2.26 -9.65 4.45
C ASN A 37 3.05 -10.89 4.86
N SER A 38 2.47 -11.77 5.69
CA SER A 38 3.19 -12.95 6.20
C SER A 38 3.59 -13.94 5.10
N GLU A 39 2.99 -13.87 3.92
CA GLU A 39 3.19 -14.89 2.89
C GLU A 39 3.74 -14.35 1.57
N THR A 40 3.50 -13.08 1.27
CA THR A 40 3.75 -12.54 -0.07
C THR A 40 4.37 -11.15 0.02
N GLU A 41 5.32 -10.89 -0.88
CA GLU A 41 5.86 -9.54 -1.07
C GLU A 41 5.43 -9.05 -2.45
N ALA A 42 4.97 -7.80 -2.52
CA ALA A 42 4.47 -7.19 -3.74
C ALA A 42 5.22 -5.92 -4.07
N ASN A 43 5.35 -5.64 -5.36
CA ASN A 43 5.83 -4.35 -5.85
C ASN A 43 4.68 -3.36 -5.73
N GLY A 44 4.85 -2.31 -4.91
CA GLY A 44 3.81 -1.30 -4.68
C GLY A 44 3.43 -0.48 -5.90
N LYS A 45 4.16 -0.64 -7.01
CA LYS A 45 3.87 0.05 -8.27
C LYS A 45 3.28 -0.88 -9.33
N SER A 46 2.85 -2.08 -8.92
CA SER A 46 2.22 -3.06 -9.81
C SER A 46 0.87 -3.47 -9.25
N ILE A 47 -0.20 -3.20 -10.00
CA ILE A 47 -1.56 -3.55 -9.57
C ILE A 47 -1.69 -5.06 -9.37
N MET A 48 -1.17 -5.85 -10.32
CA MET A 48 -1.28 -7.30 -10.21
C MET A 48 -0.53 -7.84 -8.99
N SER A 49 0.66 -7.31 -8.72
CA SER A 49 1.42 -7.72 -7.53
C SER A 49 0.66 -7.39 -6.25
N MET A 50 0.10 -6.19 -6.19
CA MET A 50 -0.65 -5.76 -5.00
C MET A 50 -1.88 -6.64 -4.77
N MET A 51 -2.55 -7.07 -5.83
CA MET A 51 -3.71 -7.94 -5.68
C MET A 51 -3.35 -9.34 -5.17
N LEU A 52 -2.12 -9.79 -5.44
CA LEU A 52 -1.67 -11.10 -4.94
C LEU A 52 -1.54 -11.15 -3.42
N LEU A 53 -1.46 -9.99 -2.76
CA LEU A 53 -1.42 -9.94 -1.30
C LEU A 53 -2.72 -10.43 -0.67
N GLN A 54 -3.84 -10.28 -1.37
CA GLN A 54 -5.17 -10.66 -0.88
C GLN A 54 -5.44 -10.11 0.52
N ALA A 55 -4.94 -8.89 0.78
CA ALA A 55 -5.08 -8.27 2.09
C ALA A 55 -6.53 -7.86 2.34
N SER A 56 -7.13 -8.41 3.38
CA SER A 56 -8.53 -8.16 3.71
C SER A 56 -8.66 -7.12 4.82
N CYS A 57 -9.88 -6.64 5.03
CA CYS A 57 -10.18 -5.75 6.15
C CYS A 57 -9.76 -6.41 7.46
N GLY A 58 -9.04 -5.66 8.28
CA GLY A 58 -8.54 -6.15 9.56
C GLY A 58 -7.15 -6.77 9.50
N SER A 59 -6.62 -7.02 8.30
CA SER A 59 -5.26 -7.53 8.18
C SER A 59 -4.25 -6.39 8.20
N GLU A 60 -3.00 -6.74 8.46
CA GLU A 60 -1.90 -5.77 8.46
C GLU A 60 -0.97 -6.02 7.28
N ILE A 61 -0.43 -4.94 6.74
CA ILE A 61 0.58 -5.00 5.68
C ILE A 61 1.80 -4.22 6.13
N ASP A 62 2.97 -4.66 5.68
CA ASP A 62 4.23 -3.98 5.93
C ASP A 62 4.61 -3.19 4.68
N ILE A 63 4.82 -1.89 4.86
CA ILE A 63 5.25 -1.00 3.77
C ILE A 63 6.74 -0.74 3.95
N CYS A 64 7.51 -0.98 2.91
CA CYS A 64 8.95 -0.73 2.91
C CYS A 64 9.28 0.18 1.72
N ILE A 65 9.84 1.35 2.00
CA ILE A 65 10.15 2.36 0.99
C ILE A 65 11.61 2.75 1.08
N GLU A 66 12.27 2.82 -0.07
CA GLU A 66 13.68 3.21 -0.13
C GLU A 66 13.92 4.15 -1.30
N GLY A 67 14.48 5.32 -1.01
CA GLY A 67 14.80 6.32 -2.02
C GLY A 67 14.85 7.72 -1.46
N GLU A 68 15.10 8.69 -2.34
CA GLU A 68 15.25 10.08 -1.94
C GLU A 68 13.98 10.66 -1.34
N ASP A 69 12.81 10.26 -1.84
CA ASP A 69 11.52 10.77 -1.39
C ASP A 69 10.77 9.78 -0.51
N GLU A 70 11.52 8.91 0.19
CA GLU A 70 10.88 7.84 0.97
C GLU A 70 9.98 8.36 2.10
N ILE A 71 10.32 9.49 2.69
CA ILE A 71 9.52 10.08 3.77
C ILE A 71 8.21 10.61 3.22
N GLU A 72 8.26 11.37 2.14
CA GLU A 72 7.07 11.90 1.48
C GLU A 72 6.19 10.78 0.95
N ALA A 73 6.81 9.75 0.38
CA ALA A 73 6.09 8.58 -0.13
C ALA A 73 5.35 7.86 1.00
N MET A 74 6.02 7.64 2.13
CA MET A 74 5.38 6.95 3.26
C MET A 74 4.22 7.78 3.82
N THR A 75 4.38 9.10 3.90
CA THR A 75 3.32 9.99 4.36
C THR A 75 2.08 9.86 3.47
N ALA A 76 2.27 9.87 2.16
CA ALA A 76 1.17 9.76 1.21
C ALA A 76 0.50 8.39 1.28
N ILE A 77 1.28 7.33 1.35
CA ILE A 77 0.78 5.95 1.41
C ILE A 77 0.02 5.73 2.72
N GLU A 78 0.57 6.18 3.83
CA GLU A 78 -0.08 6.03 5.13
C GLU A 78 -1.42 6.77 5.15
N ALA A 79 -1.45 8.01 4.64
CA ALA A 79 -2.69 8.78 4.57
C ALA A 79 -3.73 8.07 3.71
N LEU A 80 -3.30 7.49 2.59
CA LEU A 80 -4.21 6.78 1.69
C LEU A 80 -4.82 5.56 2.36
N VAL A 81 -4.01 4.74 3.00
CA VAL A 81 -4.47 3.51 3.66
C VAL A 81 -5.39 3.86 4.83
N ASN A 82 -5.02 4.86 5.64
CA ASN A 82 -5.83 5.28 6.78
C ASN A 82 -7.14 5.91 6.34
N ASN A 83 -7.21 6.44 5.12
CA ASN A 83 -8.43 7.01 4.56
C ASN A 83 -9.22 5.96 3.75
N LYS A 84 -8.94 4.67 3.96
CA LYS A 84 -9.65 3.56 3.32
C LYS A 84 -9.60 3.63 1.79
N PHE A 85 -8.49 4.12 1.24
CA PHE A 85 -8.30 4.30 -0.21
C PHE A 85 -9.37 5.22 -0.82
N GLY A 86 -9.94 6.11 -0.02
CA GLY A 86 -11.00 7.01 -0.46
C GLY A 86 -12.40 6.40 -0.44
N GLU A 87 -12.54 5.17 0.02
CA GLU A 87 -13.84 4.49 0.12
C GLU A 87 -14.56 4.92 1.40
N SER A 88 -15.89 4.90 1.36
CA SER A 88 -16.70 5.32 2.51
C SER A 88 -16.76 4.23 3.60
N GLU A 89 -16.49 3.02 3.23
CA GLU A 89 -16.45 1.88 4.12
C GLU A 89 -15.15 1.12 3.97
#